data_7a66611af3831a9c0abff58b2b62fbb4
#
_entry.id   7a66611af3831a9c0abff58b2b62fbb4
#
_cell.length_a   1.000
_cell.length_b   1.000
_cell.length_c   1.000
_cell.angle_alpha   90.00
_cell.angle_beta   90.00
_cell.angle_gamma   90.00
#
_symmetry.space_group_name_H-M   'P 1'
#
loop_
_entity.id
_entity.type
_entity.pdbx_description
1 polymer ?
#
loop_
_entity_poly.entity_id
_entity_poly.type
_entity_poly.pdbx_seq_one_letter_code
_entity_poly.pdbx_strand_id
1 'polypeptide(L)'
;MTAFLVLRDHPLQLGRAGPTITLTDADVADTDRRRAHHESVVSVAAGEHLTERQALLALLLPSANNIAAVLARWDAGSVDRFVARMNATARSLGMTHTHYTDPSGYDEATVSTAADQLRIVERAMRLAVFASIVATPSARLPVAGTVHNTNTLLGRHGFVGVKTGSDDAAGGCFAFRALRWIDGKQTTITGVVLGQPGRNQIAAGLMAAKAMVDGIASP
;
A
#
# COMPACT_ATOMS: atom_id res chain seq x y z
N MET A 1 0.87 -0.35 6.45
CA MET A 1 0.77 -1.21 7.65
C MET A 1 0.44 -2.65 7.24
N THR A 2 -0.66 -2.92 6.54
CA THR A 2 -1.13 -4.28 6.20
C THR A 2 -0.06 -5.17 5.57
N ALA A 3 0.56 -4.76 4.46
CA ALA A 3 1.63 -5.53 3.83
C ALA A 3 2.85 -5.74 4.74
N PHE A 4 3.15 -4.79 5.64
CA PHE A 4 4.25 -4.93 6.60
C PHE A 4 3.96 -6.03 7.62
N LEU A 5 2.73 -6.10 8.16
CA LEU A 5 2.33 -7.14 9.10
C LEU A 5 2.37 -8.52 8.44
N VAL A 6 1.76 -8.64 7.28
CA VAL A 6 1.75 -9.90 6.52
C VAL A 6 3.18 -10.40 6.27
N LEU A 7 4.07 -9.56 5.75
CA LEU A 7 5.46 -9.96 5.48
C LEU A 7 6.31 -10.19 6.74
N ARG A 8 5.94 -9.62 7.88
CA ARG A 8 6.58 -9.91 9.17
C ARG A 8 6.19 -11.29 9.70
N ASP A 9 4.91 -11.64 9.55
CA ASP A 9 4.35 -12.84 10.15
C ASP A 9 4.45 -14.05 9.20
N HIS A 10 4.49 -13.78 7.90
CA HIS A 10 4.75 -14.72 6.81
C HIS A 10 5.96 -14.24 5.99
N PRO A 11 7.20 -14.48 6.46
CA PRO A 11 8.40 -13.97 5.79
C PRO A 11 8.56 -14.58 4.39
N LEU A 12 8.57 -13.72 3.37
CA LEU A 12 8.68 -14.12 1.98
C LEU A 12 10.08 -13.79 1.43
N GLN A 13 10.69 -14.71 0.70
CA GLN A 13 11.96 -14.47 0.01
C GLN A 13 11.73 -13.82 -1.37
N LEU A 14 12.71 -13.07 -1.85
CA LEU A 14 12.69 -12.49 -3.20
C LEU A 14 12.48 -13.60 -4.26
N GLY A 15 11.57 -13.34 -5.20
CA GLY A 15 11.24 -14.28 -6.28
C GLY A 15 10.37 -15.47 -5.87
N ARG A 16 10.09 -15.68 -4.58
CA ARG A 16 9.21 -16.75 -4.12
C ARG A 16 7.74 -16.31 -4.15
N ALA A 17 6.87 -17.27 -4.38
CA ALA A 17 5.42 -17.06 -4.45
C ALA A 17 4.76 -16.98 -3.06
N GLY A 18 5.33 -17.68 -2.08
CA GLY A 18 4.75 -17.85 -0.74
C GLY A 18 3.59 -18.85 -0.70
N PRO A 19 2.94 -18.97 0.46
CA PRO A 19 1.74 -19.79 0.63
C PRO A 19 0.60 -19.35 -0.30
N THR A 20 -0.34 -20.27 -0.52
CA THR A 20 -1.54 -20.03 -1.33
C THR A 20 -2.72 -19.68 -0.44
N ILE A 21 -3.45 -18.65 -0.82
CA ILE A 21 -4.68 -18.17 -0.21
C ILE A 21 -5.84 -18.55 -1.14
N THR A 22 -6.78 -19.33 -0.65
CA THR A 22 -7.99 -19.68 -1.41
C THR A 22 -9.10 -18.69 -1.10
N LEU A 23 -9.66 -18.08 -2.15
CA LEU A 23 -10.77 -17.15 -2.03
C LEU A 23 -12.10 -17.87 -1.96
N THR A 24 -13.04 -17.31 -1.21
CA THR A 24 -14.35 -17.91 -0.90
C THR A 24 -15.48 -17.14 -1.55
N ASP A 25 -16.71 -17.70 -1.53
CA ASP A 25 -17.92 -16.97 -1.94
C ASP A 25 -18.12 -15.68 -1.11
N ALA A 26 -17.73 -15.70 0.17
CA ALA A 26 -17.79 -14.52 1.02
C ALA A 26 -16.83 -13.40 0.54
N ASP A 27 -15.68 -13.74 -0.03
CA ASP A 27 -14.73 -12.78 -0.60
C ASP A 27 -15.26 -12.17 -1.89
N VAL A 28 -15.97 -12.94 -2.69
CA VAL A 28 -16.68 -12.44 -3.90
C VAL A 28 -17.78 -11.47 -3.48
N ALA A 29 -18.65 -11.85 -2.54
CA ALA A 29 -19.72 -11.00 -2.03
C ALA A 29 -19.17 -9.70 -1.39
N ASP A 30 -18.06 -9.77 -0.64
CA ASP A 30 -17.37 -8.58 -0.11
C ASP A 30 -16.86 -7.68 -1.23
N THR A 31 -16.29 -8.26 -2.28
CA THR A 31 -15.79 -7.52 -3.46
C THR A 31 -16.92 -6.79 -4.17
N ASP A 32 -18.06 -7.42 -4.36
CA ASP A 32 -19.22 -6.81 -5.05
C ASP A 32 -19.83 -5.68 -4.20
N ARG A 33 -19.93 -5.86 -2.88
CA ARG A 33 -20.35 -4.81 -1.96
C ARG A 33 -19.42 -3.59 -2.03
N ARG A 34 -18.09 -3.80 -1.97
CA ARG A 34 -17.09 -2.72 -2.07
C ARG A 34 -17.14 -2.01 -3.41
N ARG A 35 -17.33 -2.77 -4.50
CA ARG A 35 -17.50 -2.19 -5.84
C ARG A 35 -18.73 -1.29 -5.92
N ALA A 36 -19.84 -1.68 -5.30
CA ALA A 36 -21.05 -0.86 -5.22
C ALA A 36 -20.83 0.44 -4.44
N HIS A 37 -19.88 0.46 -3.50
CA HIS A 37 -19.45 1.66 -2.76
C HIS A 37 -18.27 2.40 -3.41
N HIS A 38 -17.94 2.10 -4.67
CA HIS A 38 -16.86 2.73 -5.44
C HIS A 38 -15.46 2.57 -4.83
N GLU A 39 -15.26 1.57 -3.96
CA GLU A 39 -13.93 1.25 -3.45
C GLU A 39 -13.02 0.66 -4.54
N SER A 40 -11.71 0.84 -4.37
CA SER A 40 -10.73 0.18 -5.21
C SER A 40 -10.73 -1.33 -4.95
N VAL A 41 -11.07 -2.13 -5.96
CA VAL A 41 -11.10 -3.60 -5.86
C VAL A 41 -10.48 -4.25 -7.10
N VAL A 42 -9.99 -5.46 -6.94
CA VAL A 42 -9.69 -6.37 -8.08
C VAL A 42 -10.78 -7.42 -8.19
N SER A 43 -11.06 -7.87 -9.42
CA SER A 43 -11.99 -8.97 -9.64
C SER A 43 -11.43 -10.27 -9.05
N VAL A 44 -12.28 -11.04 -8.43
CA VAL A 44 -11.96 -12.33 -7.79
C VAL A 44 -13.05 -13.36 -8.09
N ALA A 45 -12.72 -14.64 -7.94
CA ALA A 45 -13.69 -15.74 -8.06
C ALA A 45 -13.58 -16.68 -6.84
N ALA A 46 -14.69 -17.31 -6.48
CA ALA A 46 -14.69 -18.36 -5.47
C ALA A 46 -13.82 -19.53 -5.94
N GLY A 47 -13.00 -20.06 -5.04
CA GLY A 47 -12.02 -21.10 -5.36
C GLY A 47 -10.76 -20.58 -6.07
N GLU A 48 -10.64 -19.27 -6.36
CA GLU A 48 -9.40 -18.71 -6.87
C GLU A 48 -8.26 -18.90 -5.86
N HIS A 49 -7.11 -19.29 -6.39
CA HIS A 49 -5.88 -19.41 -5.61
C HIS A 49 -4.95 -18.26 -5.90
N LEU A 50 -4.73 -17.38 -4.91
CA LEU A 50 -3.70 -16.35 -4.95
C LEU A 50 -2.53 -16.77 -4.08
N THR A 51 -1.32 -16.72 -4.63
CA THR A 51 -0.14 -16.81 -3.78
C THR A 51 -0.03 -15.55 -2.90
N GLU A 52 0.63 -15.64 -1.75
CA GLU A 52 0.89 -14.47 -0.89
C GLU A 52 1.47 -13.29 -1.69
N ARG A 53 2.44 -13.57 -2.57
CA ARG A 53 3.02 -12.54 -3.44
C ARG A 53 2.00 -11.91 -4.37
N GLN A 54 1.09 -12.68 -4.96
CA GLN A 54 0.02 -12.16 -5.82
C GLN A 54 -0.98 -11.31 -5.04
N ALA A 55 -1.35 -11.74 -3.83
CA ALA A 55 -2.21 -10.96 -2.95
C ALA A 55 -1.54 -9.63 -2.53
N LEU A 56 -0.24 -9.63 -2.22
CA LEU A 56 0.51 -8.41 -1.93
C LEU A 56 0.63 -7.49 -3.17
N LEU A 57 0.79 -8.05 -4.38
CA LEU A 57 0.77 -7.27 -5.61
C LEU A 57 -0.61 -6.64 -5.85
N ALA A 58 -1.70 -7.39 -5.64
CA ALA A 58 -3.06 -6.87 -5.73
C ALA A 58 -3.35 -5.76 -4.71
N LEU A 59 -2.86 -5.91 -3.49
CA LEU A 59 -2.97 -4.89 -2.44
C LEU A 59 -2.21 -3.61 -2.79
N LEU A 60 -0.96 -3.73 -3.28
CA LEU A 60 -0.03 -2.60 -3.33
C LEU A 60 -0.04 -1.87 -4.69
N LEU A 61 -0.31 -2.55 -5.81
CA LEU A 61 -0.31 -1.91 -7.13
C LEU A 61 -1.61 -1.15 -7.40
N PRO A 62 -2.78 -1.84 -7.55
CA PRO A 62 -4.06 -1.17 -7.79
C PRO A 62 -4.76 -0.69 -6.52
N SER A 63 -4.17 -0.92 -5.33
CA SER A 63 -4.77 -0.55 -4.03
C SER A 63 -6.05 -1.32 -3.70
N ALA A 64 -6.09 -2.64 -3.91
CA ALA A 64 -7.30 -3.44 -3.75
C ALA A 64 -7.74 -3.61 -2.29
N ASN A 65 -8.81 -2.92 -1.88
CA ASN A 65 -9.36 -2.96 -0.52
C ASN A 65 -9.94 -4.33 -0.17
N ASN A 66 -10.55 -5.04 -1.14
CA ASN A 66 -11.02 -6.40 -0.95
C ASN A 66 -9.87 -7.36 -0.60
N ILE A 67 -8.71 -7.20 -1.23
CA ILE A 67 -7.53 -8.04 -0.92
C ILE A 67 -6.90 -7.65 0.41
N ALA A 68 -6.99 -6.40 0.86
CA ALA A 68 -6.61 -6.03 2.22
C ALA A 68 -7.41 -6.82 3.27
N ALA A 69 -8.73 -6.97 3.07
CA ALA A 69 -9.58 -7.75 3.96
C ALA A 69 -9.27 -9.26 3.89
N VAL A 70 -9.01 -9.80 2.69
CA VAL A 70 -8.57 -11.20 2.51
C VAL A 70 -7.29 -11.47 3.29
N LEU A 71 -6.26 -10.64 3.10
CA LEU A 71 -4.98 -10.77 3.80
C LEU A 71 -5.13 -10.66 5.32
N ALA A 72 -5.98 -9.74 5.80
CA ALA A 72 -6.25 -9.57 7.22
C ALA A 72 -6.87 -10.82 7.84
N ARG A 73 -7.85 -11.44 7.17
CA ARG A 73 -8.47 -12.70 7.64
C ARG A 73 -7.49 -13.85 7.57
N TRP A 74 -6.72 -13.95 6.50
CA TRP A 74 -5.73 -15.01 6.32
C TRP A 74 -4.63 -14.96 7.40
N ASP A 75 -4.13 -13.76 7.72
CA ASP A 75 -3.04 -13.56 8.67
C ASP A 75 -3.49 -13.69 10.14
N ALA A 76 -4.66 -13.15 10.52
CA ALA A 76 -5.10 -13.04 11.91
C ALA A 76 -6.40 -13.81 12.25
N GLY A 77 -6.99 -14.49 11.28
CA GLY A 77 -8.26 -15.20 11.43
C GLY A 77 -9.50 -14.29 11.37
N SER A 78 -9.38 -12.97 11.59
CA SER A 78 -10.44 -12.00 11.40
C SER A 78 -9.89 -10.59 11.14
N VAL A 79 -10.71 -9.74 10.50
CA VAL A 79 -10.37 -8.32 10.27
C VAL A 79 -10.15 -7.60 11.60
N ASP A 80 -11.01 -7.80 12.59
CA ASP A 80 -10.92 -7.12 13.89
C ASP A 80 -9.60 -7.45 14.61
N ARG A 81 -9.20 -8.73 14.62
CA ARG A 81 -7.93 -9.15 15.21
C ARG A 81 -6.75 -8.54 14.47
N PHE A 82 -6.84 -8.45 13.14
CA PHE A 82 -5.80 -7.84 12.35
C PHE A 82 -5.67 -6.34 12.63
N VAL A 83 -6.79 -5.61 12.69
CA VAL A 83 -6.83 -4.18 13.05
C VAL A 83 -6.28 -3.94 14.46
N ALA A 84 -6.62 -4.80 15.43
CA ALA A 84 -6.02 -4.73 16.77
C ALA A 84 -4.49 -4.85 16.72
N ARG A 85 -3.95 -5.74 15.85
CA ARG A 85 -2.51 -5.91 15.64
C ARG A 85 -1.89 -4.71 14.90
N MET A 86 -2.60 -4.12 13.92
CA MET A 86 -2.18 -2.87 13.27
C MET A 86 -1.96 -1.77 14.32
N ASN A 87 -2.93 -1.57 15.20
CA ASN A 87 -2.86 -0.55 16.26
C ASN A 87 -1.78 -0.87 17.32
N ALA A 88 -1.61 -2.13 17.70
CA ALA A 88 -0.52 -2.54 18.60
C ALA A 88 0.85 -2.25 17.95
N THR A 89 1.01 -2.56 16.66
CA THR A 89 2.24 -2.28 15.90
C THR A 89 2.47 -0.79 15.75
N ALA A 90 1.43 0.01 15.45
CA ALA A 90 1.55 1.47 15.39
C ALA A 90 2.11 2.03 16.70
N ARG A 91 1.55 1.63 17.85
CA ARG A 91 2.09 2.03 19.16
C ARG A 91 3.55 1.61 19.35
N SER A 92 3.91 0.38 19.00
CA SER A 92 5.30 -0.11 19.13
C SER A 92 6.31 0.65 18.25
N LEU A 93 5.83 1.22 17.14
CA LEU A 93 6.64 2.05 16.24
C LEU A 93 6.65 3.55 16.63
N GLY A 94 5.98 3.91 17.73
CA GLY A 94 5.87 5.30 18.17
C GLY A 94 4.94 6.15 17.29
N MET A 95 3.99 5.52 16.58
CA MET A 95 2.99 6.20 15.75
C MET A 95 1.82 6.65 16.65
N THR A 96 2.05 7.65 17.47
CA THR A 96 1.15 8.07 18.56
C THR A 96 -0.10 8.81 18.09
N HIS A 97 -0.12 9.27 16.84
CA HIS A 97 -1.25 9.97 16.22
C HIS A 97 -1.92 9.10 15.14
N THR A 98 -1.79 7.77 15.26
CA THR A 98 -2.34 6.82 14.29
C THR A 98 -3.33 5.89 14.97
N HIS A 99 -4.52 5.79 14.38
CA HIS A 99 -5.55 4.81 14.73
C HIS A 99 -6.11 4.19 13.46
N TYR A 100 -5.96 2.88 13.32
CA TYR A 100 -6.52 2.11 12.22
C TYR A 100 -7.85 1.50 12.63
N THR A 101 -8.86 1.60 11.77
CA THR A 101 -10.18 0.96 11.93
C THR A 101 -10.44 -0.11 10.88
N ASP A 102 -9.63 -0.13 9.81
CA ASP A 102 -9.71 -1.11 8.74
C ASP A 102 -8.32 -1.44 8.16
N PRO A 103 -8.16 -2.56 7.42
CA PRO A 103 -6.89 -2.96 6.85
C PRO A 103 -6.49 -2.21 5.56
N SER A 104 -7.42 -1.47 4.93
CA SER A 104 -7.18 -0.75 3.67
C SER A 104 -6.87 0.73 3.87
N GLY A 105 -7.38 1.32 4.95
CA GLY A 105 -7.35 2.76 5.21
C GLY A 105 -8.45 3.54 4.49
N TYR A 106 -9.53 2.86 4.07
CA TYR A 106 -10.66 3.46 3.40
C TYR A 106 -11.71 4.02 4.39
N ASP A 107 -11.79 3.45 5.57
CA ASP A 107 -12.68 3.91 6.63
C ASP A 107 -12.21 5.28 7.15
N GLU A 108 -13.11 6.28 7.13
CA GLU A 108 -12.85 7.67 7.56
C GLU A 108 -12.38 7.78 9.02
N ALA A 109 -12.70 6.79 9.86
CA ALA A 109 -12.20 6.72 11.23
C ALA A 109 -10.74 6.27 11.34
N THR A 110 -10.12 5.79 10.26
CA THR A 110 -8.68 5.58 10.19
C THR A 110 -7.97 6.92 10.06
N VAL A 111 -7.22 7.29 11.09
CA VAL A 111 -6.51 8.57 11.16
C VAL A 111 -5.01 8.39 11.35
N SER A 112 -4.22 9.29 10.81
CA SER A 112 -2.77 9.29 10.95
C SER A 112 -2.15 10.66 10.65
N THR A 113 -0.83 10.75 10.77
CA THR A 113 -0.02 11.90 10.34
C THR A 113 1.05 11.46 9.34
N ALA A 114 1.56 12.39 8.54
CA ALA A 114 2.67 12.11 7.62
C ALA A 114 3.92 11.60 8.36
N ALA A 115 4.20 12.13 9.54
CA ALA A 115 5.32 11.70 10.39
C ALA A 115 5.17 10.24 10.86
N ASP A 116 3.96 9.84 11.28
CA ASP A 116 3.70 8.47 11.69
C ASP A 116 3.77 7.51 10.49
N GLN A 117 3.17 7.90 9.35
CA GLN A 117 3.25 7.08 8.14
C GLN A 117 4.68 6.94 7.61
N LEU A 118 5.53 7.95 7.78
CA LEU A 118 6.96 7.84 7.43
C LEU A 118 7.65 6.73 8.24
N ARG A 119 7.33 6.57 9.53
CA ARG A 119 7.90 5.51 10.38
C ARG A 119 7.63 4.11 9.84
N ILE A 120 6.38 3.83 9.45
CA ILE A 120 6.04 2.50 8.89
C ILE A 120 6.59 2.33 7.48
N VAL A 121 6.63 3.37 6.65
CA VAL A 121 7.23 3.32 5.30
C VAL A 121 8.71 2.95 5.39
N GLU A 122 9.47 3.59 6.28
CA GLU A 122 10.88 3.28 6.47
C GLU A 122 11.10 1.83 6.92
N ARG A 123 10.25 1.31 7.81
CA ARG A 123 10.33 -0.10 8.25
C ARG A 123 9.99 -1.06 7.12
N ALA A 124 8.90 -0.82 6.40
CA ALA A 124 8.47 -1.66 5.29
C ALA A 124 9.51 -1.70 4.15
N MET A 125 10.11 -0.56 3.81
CA MET A 125 11.14 -0.47 2.76
C MET A 125 12.47 -1.15 3.11
N ARG A 126 12.67 -1.61 4.34
CA ARG A 126 13.81 -2.49 4.72
C ARG A 126 13.55 -3.94 4.34
N LEU A 127 12.29 -4.31 4.11
CA LEU A 127 11.93 -5.64 3.63
C LEU A 127 12.14 -5.70 2.11
N ALA A 128 13.12 -6.46 1.65
CA ALA A 128 13.49 -6.53 0.22
C ALA A 128 12.31 -6.92 -0.68
N VAL A 129 11.43 -7.82 -0.20
CA VAL A 129 10.22 -8.23 -0.92
C VAL A 129 9.23 -7.07 -1.05
N PHE A 130 8.99 -6.32 0.02
CA PHE A 130 8.12 -5.13 -0.03
C PHE A 130 8.65 -4.11 -1.03
N ALA A 131 9.94 -3.77 -0.95
CA ALA A 131 10.58 -2.84 -1.87
C ALA A 131 10.48 -3.31 -3.33
N SER A 132 10.66 -4.61 -3.59
CA SER A 132 10.49 -5.21 -4.92
C SER A 132 9.05 -5.10 -5.43
N ILE A 133 8.05 -5.33 -4.58
CA ILE A 133 6.63 -5.28 -4.97
C ILE A 133 6.23 -3.84 -5.31
N VAL A 134 6.53 -2.86 -4.46
CA VAL A 134 6.16 -1.46 -4.72
C VAL A 134 6.90 -0.84 -5.90
N ALA A 135 8.01 -1.42 -6.31
CA ALA A 135 8.77 -1.04 -7.52
C ALA A 135 8.26 -1.76 -8.79
N THR A 136 7.24 -2.60 -8.70
CA THR A 136 6.67 -3.32 -9.84
C THR A 136 5.64 -2.44 -10.57
N PRO A 137 5.78 -2.18 -11.88
CA PRO A 137 4.84 -1.32 -12.61
C PRO A 137 3.52 -2.00 -12.94
N SER A 138 3.53 -3.31 -13.16
CA SER A 138 2.33 -4.12 -13.43
C SER A 138 2.56 -5.58 -13.09
N ALA A 139 1.47 -6.31 -12.83
CA ALA A 139 1.52 -7.74 -12.57
C ALA A 139 0.28 -8.43 -13.15
N ARG A 140 0.38 -9.73 -13.45
CA ARG A 140 -0.75 -10.54 -13.87
C ARG A 140 -1.27 -11.38 -12.71
N LEU A 141 -2.58 -11.29 -12.47
CA LEU A 141 -3.31 -12.07 -11.48
C LEU A 141 -4.23 -13.09 -12.19
N PRO A 142 -4.60 -14.18 -11.54
CA PRO A 142 -5.36 -15.25 -12.20
C PRO A 142 -6.70 -14.78 -12.78
N VAL A 143 -7.57 -14.17 -11.97
CA VAL A 143 -8.91 -13.72 -12.39
C VAL A 143 -8.91 -12.24 -12.79
N ALA A 144 -8.23 -11.38 -12.04
CA ALA A 144 -8.20 -9.94 -12.33
C ALA A 144 -7.43 -9.56 -13.61
N GLY A 145 -6.63 -10.47 -14.17
CA GLY A 145 -5.79 -10.17 -15.33
C GLY A 145 -4.62 -9.25 -14.98
N THR A 146 -4.31 -8.31 -15.86
CA THR A 146 -3.20 -7.38 -15.62
C THR A 146 -3.64 -6.21 -14.74
N VAL A 147 -2.96 -6.04 -13.61
CA VAL A 147 -3.11 -4.89 -12.71
C VAL A 147 -1.90 -3.97 -12.82
N HIS A 148 -2.13 -2.67 -12.63
CA HIS A 148 -1.12 -1.64 -12.79
C HIS A 148 -0.87 -0.90 -11.47
N ASN A 149 0.36 -0.46 -11.29
CA ASN A 149 0.72 0.40 -10.17
C ASN A 149 0.16 1.81 -10.40
N THR A 150 -0.57 2.32 -9.42
CA THR A 150 -1.13 3.67 -9.45
C THR A 150 -0.09 4.79 -9.31
N ASN A 151 1.15 4.45 -8.92
CA ASN A 151 2.28 5.37 -8.88
C ASN A 151 2.84 5.60 -10.30
N THR A 152 2.33 6.62 -10.99
CA THR A 152 2.79 6.98 -12.35
C THR A 152 4.17 7.63 -12.40
N LEU A 153 4.77 7.98 -11.24
CA LEU A 153 6.16 8.45 -11.14
C LEU A 153 7.17 7.29 -11.07
N LEU A 154 6.69 6.05 -10.92
CA LEU A 154 7.56 4.89 -10.79
C LEU A 154 8.50 4.75 -11.99
N GLY A 155 9.83 4.63 -11.71
CA GLY A 155 10.87 4.60 -12.73
C GLY A 155 11.18 5.96 -13.38
N ARG A 156 10.50 7.04 -12.98
CA ARG A 156 10.72 8.41 -13.47
C ARG A 156 11.20 9.30 -12.34
N HIS A 157 11.99 10.33 -12.65
CA HIS A 157 12.49 11.29 -11.65
C HIS A 157 13.09 10.61 -10.40
N GLY A 158 13.67 9.42 -10.55
CA GLY A 158 14.26 8.65 -9.46
C GLY A 158 13.27 7.97 -8.51
N PHE A 159 11.96 8.08 -8.70
CA PHE A 159 10.98 7.41 -7.84
C PHE A 159 11.02 5.89 -7.98
N VAL A 160 11.15 5.19 -6.84
CA VAL A 160 11.24 3.72 -6.75
C VAL A 160 10.11 3.09 -5.91
N GLY A 161 9.11 3.85 -5.51
CA GLY A 161 7.95 3.44 -4.73
C GLY A 161 7.31 4.67 -4.09
N VAL A 162 6.31 4.58 -3.18
CA VAL A 162 5.90 3.38 -2.44
C VAL A 162 4.41 3.12 -2.68
N LYS A 163 3.51 4.00 -2.17
CA LYS A 163 2.05 3.78 -2.21
C LYS A 163 1.27 5.07 -2.31
N THR A 164 0.39 5.15 -3.29
CA THR A 164 -0.61 6.22 -3.42
C THR A 164 -1.84 5.93 -2.58
N GLY A 165 -2.58 6.94 -2.20
CA GLY A 165 -3.89 6.86 -1.56
C GLY A 165 -4.77 8.02 -2.00
N SER A 166 -6.09 7.80 -2.00
CA SER A 166 -7.07 8.85 -2.22
C SER A 166 -8.45 8.40 -1.75
N ASP A 167 -9.11 9.26 -1.05
CA ASP A 167 -10.54 9.22 -0.75
C ASP A 167 -11.02 10.65 -0.44
N ASP A 168 -12.32 10.83 -0.27
CA ASP A 168 -12.90 12.15 -0.08
C ASP A 168 -12.49 12.79 1.25
N ALA A 169 -12.26 12.00 2.29
CA ALA A 169 -11.86 12.47 3.61
C ALA A 169 -10.37 12.81 3.68
N ALA A 170 -9.51 11.96 3.08
CA ALA A 170 -8.06 12.10 3.18
C ALA A 170 -7.43 12.91 2.03
N GLY A 171 -8.15 13.19 0.95
CA GLY A 171 -7.59 13.81 -0.24
C GLY A 171 -6.49 12.97 -0.90
N GLY A 172 -5.63 13.60 -1.67
CA GLY A 172 -4.51 12.93 -2.32
C GLY A 172 -3.37 12.63 -1.36
N CYS A 173 -2.95 11.36 -1.28
CA CYS A 173 -1.89 10.90 -0.40
C CYS A 173 -0.82 10.13 -1.20
N PHE A 174 0.44 10.30 -0.84
CA PHE A 174 1.53 9.53 -1.43
C PHE A 174 2.68 9.33 -0.43
N ALA A 175 2.94 8.08 -0.08
CA ALA A 175 4.18 7.67 0.54
C ALA A 175 5.19 7.34 -0.56
N PHE A 176 6.37 7.93 -0.54
CA PHE A 176 7.33 7.81 -1.63
C PHE A 176 8.75 7.53 -1.18
N ARG A 177 9.53 6.93 -2.10
CA ARG A 177 10.98 6.86 -2.04
C ARG A 177 11.54 7.24 -3.41
N ALA A 178 12.52 8.15 -3.42
CA ALA A 178 13.23 8.57 -4.61
C ALA A 178 14.74 8.50 -4.40
N LEU A 179 15.48 8.19 -5.47
CA LEU A 179 16.94 8.23 -5.53
C LEU A 179 17.36 9.45 -6.35
N ARG A 180 18.17 10.31 -5.77
CA ARG A 180 18.66 11.54 -6.42
C ARG A 180 20.16 11.67 -6.25
N TRP A 181 20.79 12.31 -7.21
CA TRP A 181 22.18 12.77 -7.06
C TRP A 181 22.15 14.17 -6.45
N ILE A 182 22.74 14.32 -5.27
CA ILE A 182 22.84 15.58 -4.53
C ILE A 182 24.31 15.71 -4.13
N ASP A 183 24.96 16.81 -4.50
CA ASP A 183 26.36 17.08 -4.24
C ASP A 183 27.29 15.91 -4.66
N GLY A 184 27.05 15.35 -5.86
CA GLY A 184 27.83 14.25 -6.41
C GLY A 184 27.62 12.88 -5.72
N LYS A 185 26.63 12.75 -4.80
CA LYS A 185 26.33 11.53 -4.07
C LYS A 185 24.89 11.06 -4.34
N GLN A 186 24.72 9.76 -4.57
CA GLN A 186 23.39 9.18 -4.65
C GLN A 186 22.74 9.21 -3.25
N THR A 187 21.65 9.93 -3.14
CA THR A 187 20.91 10.15 -1.90
C THR A 187 19.51 9.56 -2.01
N THR A 188 19.09 8.87 -0.96
CA THR A 188 17.72 8.34 -0.83
C THR A 188 16.85 9.34 -0.10
N ILE A 189 15.77 9.79 -0.74
CA ILE A 189 14.75 10.64 -0.15
C ILE A 189 13.51 9.77 0.09
N THR A 190 13.06 9.68 1.33
CA THR A 190 11.81 9.01 1.69
C THR A 190 10.88 10.03 2.34
N GLY A 191 9.63 10.08 1.93
CA GLY A 191 8.68 11.05 2.43
C GLY A 191 7.23 10.59 2.32
N VAL A 192 6.35 11.37 2.93
CA VAL A 192 4.91 11.18 2.89
C VAL A 192 4.24 12.53 2.72
N VAL A 193 3.32 12.62 1.76
CA VAL A 193 2.38 13.74 1.61
C VAL A 193 0.97 13.21 1.85
N LEU A 194 0.15 13.97 2.56
CA LEU A 194 -1.24 13.66 2.87
C LEU A 194 -2.11 14.89 2.55
N GLY A 195 -3.41 14.68 2.35
CA GLY A 195 -4.39 15.75 2.29
C GLY A 195 -4.29 16.66 1.06
N GLN A 196 -3.75 16.20 -0.06
CA GLN A 196 -3.58 17.06 -1.23
C GLN A 196 -4.90 17.27 -1.95
N PRO A 197 -5.37 18.53 -2.09
CA PRO A 197 -6.62 18.83 -2.76
C PRO A 197 -6.51 18.68 -4.28
N GLY A 198 -7.59 18.31 -4.95
CA GLY A 198 -7.65 18.26 -6.41
C GLY A 198 -8.73 17.32 -6.92
N ARG A 199 -9.20 17.52 -8.15
CA ARG A 199 -10.17 16.63 -8.81
C ARG A 199 -9.60 15.22 -9.03
N ASN A 200 -8.32 15.13 -9.35
CA ASN A 200 -7.58 13.87 -9.39
C ASN A 200 -6.63 13.85 -8.18
N GLN A 201 -7.13 13.33 -7.07
CA GLN A 201 -6.42 13.31 -5.80
C GLN A 201 -5.11 12.53 -5.87
N ILE A 202 -5.08 11.38 -6.57
CA ILE A 202 -3.83 10.61 -6.78
C ILE A 202 -2.79 11.47 -7.48
N ALA A 203 -3.17 12.16 -8.57
CA ALA A 203 -2.24 13.03 -9.28
C ALA A 203 -1.76 14.20 -8.39
N ALA A 204 -2.63 14.76 -7.56
CA ALA A 204 -2.26 15.84 -6.62
C ALA A 204 -1.19 15.38 -5.63
N GLY A 205 -1.37 14.20 -5.02
CA GLY A 205 -0.37 13.60 -4.11
C GLY A 205 0.98 13.34 -4.80
N LEU A 206 0.94 12.80 -6.03
CA LEU A 206 2.15 12.55 -6.83
C LEU A 206 2.87 13.86 -7.18
N MET A 207 2.14 14.90 -7.59
CA MET A 207 2.72 16.20 -7.93
C MET A 207 3.35 16.90 -6.72
N ALA A 208 2.68 16.87 -5.56
CA ALA A 208 3.22 17.42 -4.32
C ALA A 208 4.53 16.72 -3.91
N ALA A 209 4.56 15.39 -3.96
CA ALA A 209 5.77 14.63 -3.66
C ALA A 209 6.89 14.93 -4.66
N LYS A 210 6.57 15.06 -5.96
CA LYS A 210 7.57 15.42 -6.98
C LYS A 210 8.17 16.80 -6.69
N ALA A 211 7.33 17.79 -6.38
CA ALA A 211 7.80 19.14 -6.05
C ALA A 211 8.73 19.15 -4.82
N MET A 212 8.39 18.38 -3.77
CA MET A 212 9.26 18.20 -2.59
C MET A 212 10.62 17.59 -2.96
N VAL A 213 10.63 16.52 -3.74
CA VAL A 213 11.86 15.83 -4.16
C VAL A 213 12.71 16.73 -5.05
N ASP A 214 12.10 17.46 -5.98
CA ASP A 214 12.81 18.39 -6.85
C ASP A 214 13.41 19.55 -6.04
N GLY A 215 12.66 20.12 -5.06
CA GLY A 215 13.16 21.20 -4.19
C GLY A 215 14.34 20.78 -3.29
N ILE A 216 14.35 19.51 -2.83
CA ILE A 216 15.48 18.97 -2.04
C ILE A 216 16.72 18.72 -2.94
N ALA A 217 16.49 18.33 -4.20
CA ALA A 217 17.56 17.95 -5.13
C ALA A 217 18.07 19.12 -6.00
N SER A 218 17.46 20.31 -5.89
CA SER A 218 17.95 21.53 -6.54
C SER A 218 19.09 22.12 -5.75
N PRO A 219 20.17 22.61 -6.41
CA PRO A 219 21.30 23.27 -5.76
C PRO A 219 20.89 24.62 -5.16
#